data_4f07441187e0fd36d68bf6e9a0ac49e0
#
_entry.id   4f07441187e0fd36d68bf6e9a0ac49e0
#
_cell.length_a   1.000
_cell.length_b   1.000
_cell.length_c   1.000
_cell.angle_alpha   90.00
_cell.angle_beta   90.00
_cell.angle_gamma   90.00
#
_symmetry.space_group_name_H-M   'P 1'
#
loop_
_entity.id
_entity.type
_entity.pdbx_description
1 polymer ?
#
loop_
_entity_poly.entity_id
_entity_poly.type
_entity_poly.pdbx_seq_one_letter_code
_entity_poly.pdbx_strand_id
1 'polypeptide(L)'
;PDDEMRKTRLSELALVPQGAMNSLNPVMRIERQIIDGIIDHLEDGDPTPTKADLQETVRDLLTRVGLRPSVGRLFPHELSGGMKQRVAMAIGISLRPKLIIADEPTSALDVVVQRQIMQTLGRLQEGLDASIMLVGHDMGLVAQFADTIGVMYAGKLVEIGPVEEVFSDPKHPCTKLLIGSLPSLQEKREFLGIPGLPPQLIFLPEGCAFED
;
A
#
# COMPACT_ATOMS: atom_id res chain seq x y z
N PRO A 1 -25.75 4.09 -3.68
CA PRO A 1 -24.35 3.83 -4.06
C PRO A 1 -23.37 4.37 -2.99
N ASP A 2 -23.57 5.61 -2.49
CA ASP A 2 -22.61 6.22 -1.55
C ASP A 2 -22.64 5.58 -0.15
N ASP A 3 -23.82 5.20 0.34
CA ASP A 3 -23.98 4.54 1.64
C ASP A 3 -23.41 3.12 1.64
N GLU A 4 -23.60 2.35 0.57
CA GLU A 4 -22.98 1.01 0.43
C GLU A 4 -21.46 1.13 0.36
N MET A 5 -20.93 2.09 -0.40
CA MET A 5 -19.50 2.33 -0.48
C MET A 5 -18.92 2.79 0.86
N ARG A 6 -19.65 3.60 1.64
CA ARG A 6 -19.24 3.98 2.99
C ARG A 6 -19.11 2.77 3.90
N LYS A 7 -20.09 1.85 3.87
CA LYS A 7 -20.05 0.61 4.64
C LYS A 7 -18.90 -0.31 4.25
N THR A 8 -18.55 -0.37 2.96
CA THR A 8 -17.46 -1.21 2.45
C THR A 8 -16.07 -0.66 2.79
N ARG A 9 -15.92 0.66 2.82
CA ARG A 9 -14.62 1.29 3.16
C ARG A 9 -14.25 0.97 4.61
N LEU A 10 -12.98 0.69 4.85
CA LEU A 10 -12.37 0.30 6.13
C LEU A 10 -12.85 -1.03 6.70
N SER A 11 -14.09 -1.47 6.45
CA SER A 11 -14.62 -2.73 6.98
C SER A 11 -14.30 -3.93 6.08
N GLU A 12 -14.45 -3.77 4.76
CA GLU A 12 -14.13 -4.83 3.78
C GLU A 12 -12.85 -4.50 3.02
N LEU A 13 -12.69 -3.23 2.63
CA LEU A 13 -11.60 -2.75 1.81
C LEU A 13 -10.99 -1.49 2.42
N ALA A 14 -9.68 -1.52 2.67
CA ALA A 14 -8.92 -0.34 3.07
C ALA A 14 -7.96 0.10 1.98
N LEU A 15 -7.84 1.41 1.80
CA LEU A 15 -6.86 2.03 0.92
C LEU A 15 -5.82 2.78 1.75
N VAL A 16 -4.55 2.42 1.59
CA VAL A 16 -3.41 3.21 2.03
C VAL A 16 -2.89 3.96 0.80
N PRO A 17 -3.26 5.23 0.61
CA PRO A 17 -3.02 5.94 -0.65
C PRO A 17 -1.56 6.34 -0.81
N GLN A 18 -1.14 6.59 -2.04
CA GLN A 18 0.11 7.26 -2.37
C GLN A 18 0.17 8.62 -1.65
N GLY A 19 1.29 8.90 -1.02
CA GLY A 19 1.41 10.15 -0.25
C GLY A 19 0.53 10.22 0.99
N ALA A 20 0.22 9.08 1.62
CA ALA A 20 -0.52 8.99 2.89
C ALA A 20 0.00 9.96 3.97
N MET A 21 1.27 10.40 3.85
CA MET A 21 1.85 11.44 4.69
C MET A 21 1.10 12.78 4.62
N ASN A 22 0.39 13.06 3.51
CA ASN A 22 -0.37 14.29 3.30
C ASN A 22 -1.89 14.10 3.49
N SER A 23 -2.36 12.86 3.67
CA SER A 23 -3.78 12.55 3.87
C SER A 23 -4.26 12.79 5.30
N LEU A 24 -3.33 12.91 6.26
CA LEU A 24 -3.65 13.18 7.65
C LEU A 24 -4.07 14.64 7.86
N ASN A 25 -5.14 14.85 8.60
CA ASN A 25 -5.59 16.21 8.97
C ASN A 25 -4.56 16.88 9.90
N PRO A 26 -3.87 17.96 9.46
CA PRO A 26 -2.75 18.54 10.18
C PRO A 26 -3.14 19.20 11.52
N VAL A 27 -4.39 19.55 11.71
CA VAL A 27 -4.91 20.23 12.92
C VAL A 27 -5.59 19.28 13.90
N MET A 28 -5.61 17.98 13.61
CA MET A 28 -6.19 16.95 14.48
C MET A 28 -5.12 16.01 15.02
N ARG A 29 -5.26 15.61 16.30
CA ARG A 29 -4.42 14.57 16.90
C ARG A 29 -4.63 13.22 16.23
N ILE A 30 -3.59 12.40 16.21
CA ILE A 30 -3.63 11.08 15.56
C ILE A 30 -4.73 10.19 16.16
N GLU A 31 -4.85 10.15 17.49
CA GLU A 31 -5.89 9.35 18.16
C GLU A 31 -7.29 9.73 17.69
N ARG A 32 -7.56 11.03 17.46
CA ARG A 32 -8.85 11.49 17.01
C ARG A 32 -9.17 11.04 15.60
N GLN A 33 -8.19 11.08 14.69
CA GLN A 33 -8.37 10.65 13.31
C GLN A 33 -8.65 9.13 13.21
N ILE A 34 -8.00 8.31 14.07
CA ILE A 34 -8.29 6.88 14.16
C ILE A 34 -9.71 6.64 14.72
N ILE A 35 -10.08 7.35 15.79
CA ILE A 35 -11.39 7.22 16.44
C ILE A 35 -12.51 7.63 15.50
N ASP A 36 -12.36 8.73 14.75
CA ASP A 36 -13.38 9.21 13.81
C ASP A 36 -13.67 8.14 12.74
N GLY A 37 -12.65 7.47 12.19
CA GLY A 37 -12.85 6.36 11.27
C GLY A 37 -13.64 5.19 11.86
N ILE A 38 -13.49 4.91 13.15
CA ILE A 38 -14.25 3.87 13.86
C ILE A 38 -15.70 4.32 14.08
N ILE A 39 -15.90 5.53 14.60
CA ILE A 39 -17.23 6.04 14.95
C ILE A 39 -18.10 6.23 13.71
N ASP A 40 -17.53 6.70 12.60
CA ASP A 40 -18.26 6.94 11.35
C ASP A 40 -18.83 5.65 10.71
N HIS A 41 -18.41 4.48 11.20
CA HIS A 41 -18.87 3.16 10.73
C HIS A 41 -19.82 2.45 11.72
N LEU A 42 -20.12 3.05 12.86
CA LEU A 42 -21.13 2.49 13.76
C LEU A 42 -22.51 2.59 13.09
N GLU A 43 -23.26 1.48 13.15
CA GLU A 43 -24.63 1.41 12.65
C GLU A 43 -25.65 1.75 13.77
N ASP A 44 -26.87 2.12 13.38
CA ASP A 44 -27.95 2.36 14.31
C ASP A 44 -28.25 1.07 15.11
N GLY A 45 -28.01 1.13 16.41
CA GLY A 45 -28.20 0.00 17.32
C GLY A 45 -26.91 -0.65 17.79
N ASP A 46 -25.76 -0.29 17.23
CA ASP A 46 -24.47 -0.74 17.73
C ASP A 46 -24.19 -0.16 19.13
N PRO A 47 -23.57 -0.93 20.02
CA PRO A 47 -23.18 -0.42 21.32
C PRO A 47 -22.14 0.70 21.14
N THR A 48 -22.45 1.88 21.62
CA THR A 48 -21.50 3.01 21.58
C THR A 48 -20.28 2.67 22.42
N PRO A 49 -19.07 2.57 21.83
CA PRO A 49 -17.87 2.23 22.58
C PRO A 49 -17.54 3.33 23.60
N THR A 50 -17.09 2.93 24.77
CA THR A 50 -16.68 3.88 25.79
C THR A 50 -15.39 4.58 25.39
N LYS A 51 -15.10 5.72 26.01
CA LYS A 51 -13.83 6.42 25.80
C LYS A 51 -12.62 5.53 26.13
N ALA A 52 -12.75 4.65 27.12
CA ALA A 52 -11.69 3.72 27.50
C ALA A 52 -11.45 2.67 26.40
N ASP A 53 -12.52 2.10 25.83
CA ASP A 53 -12.44 1.12 24.74
C ASP A 53 -11.78 1.73 23.51
N LEU A 54 -12.17 2.94 23.13
CA LEU A 54 -11.56 3.66 21.99
C LEU A 54 -10.08 3.95 22.22
N GLN A 55 -9.69 4.32 23.45
CA GLN A 55 -8.28 4.56 23.78
C GLN A 55 -7.46 3.27 23.76
N GLU A 56 -8.03 2.15 24.17
CA GLU A 56 -7.38 0.85 24.09
C GLU A 56 -7.22 0.40 22.64
N THR A 57 -8.26 0.55 21.82
CA THR A 57 -8.21 0.28 20.37
C THR A 57 -7.13 1.10 19.67
N VAL A 58 -7.05 2.40 19.92
CA VAL A 58 -5.99 3.26 19.36
C VAL A 58 -4.60 2.76 19.79
N ARG A 59 -4.44 2.35 21.03
CA ARG A 59 -3.18 1.82 21.56
C ARG A 59 -2.75 0.54 20.85
N ASP A 60 -3.69 -0.38 20.67
CA ASP A 60 -3.47 -1.64 19.94
C ASP A 60 -3.10 -1.39 18.49
N LEU A 61 -3.88 -0.57 17.78
CA LEU A 61 -3.64 -0.22 16.37
C LEU A 61 -2.25 0.40 16.15
N LEU A 62 -1.86 1.37 16.98
CA LEU A 62 -0.54 1.99 16.90
C LEU A 62 0.57 0.97 17.16
N THR A 63 0.39 0.07 18.13
CA THR A 63 1.36 -0.99 18.44
C THR A 63 1.50 -1.97 17.28
N ARG A 64 0.40 -2.39 16.63
CA ARG A 64 0.40 -3.28 15.46
C ARG A 64 1.22 -2.73 14.30
N VAL A 65 1.18 -1.42 14.07
CA VAL A 65 2.00 -0.76 13.04
C VAL A 65 3.40 -0.38 13.53
N GLY A 66 3.81 -0.81 14.74
CA GLY A 66 5.14 -0.58 15.30
C GLY A 66 5.37 0.85 15.79
N LEU A 67 4.32 1.56 16.19
CA LEU A 67 4.39 2.88 16.82
C LEU A 67 4.13 2.78 18.33
N ARG A 68 4.73 3.70 19.09
CA ARG A 68 4.44 3.82 20.52
C ARG A 68 3.03 4.40 20.71
N PRO A 69 2.25 3.93 21.71
CA PRO A 69 0.92 4.48 21.99
C PRO A 69 0.89 5.99 22.23
N SER A 70 1.98 6.59 22.72
CA SER A 70 2.10 8.03 22.93
C SER A 70 1.95 8.86 21.65
N VAL A 71 2.18 8.24 20.47
CA VAL A 71 2.02 8.87 19.15
C VAL A 71 0.57 9.32 18.92
N GLY A 72 -0.41 8.64 19.51
CA GLY A 72 -1.81 9.05 19.43
C GLY A 72 -2.08 10.49 19.85
N ARG A 73 -1.28 11.02 20.78
CA ARG A 73 -1.43 12.39 21.32
C ARG A 73 -0.77 13.46 20.44
N LEU A 74 0.04 13.05 19.46
CA LEU A 74 0.78 13.95 18.58
C LEU A 74 -0.09 14.42 17.41
N PHE A 75 0.34 15.51 16.79
CA PHE A 75 -0.19 16.00 15.54
C PHE A 75 0.67 15.50 14.35
N PRO A 76 0.13 15.45 13.13
CA PRO A 76 0.89 14.99 11.98
C PRO A 76 2.22 15.71 11.73
N HIS A 77 2.31 17.00 12.01
CA HIS A 77 3.55 17.77 11.83
C HIS A 77 4.68 17.39 12.81
N GLU A 78 4.35 16.68 13.91
CA GLU A 78 5.33 16.16 14.87
C GLU A 78 5.88 14.79 14.49
N LEU A 79 5.40 14.18 13.38
CA LEU A 79 5.74 12.84 12.93
C LEU A 79 6.72 12.87 11.75
N SER A 80 7.65 11.90 11.72
CA SER A 80 8.43 11.62 10.51
C SER A 80 7.55 11.03 9.39
N GLY A 81 8.05 11.04 8.14
CA GLY A 81 7.34 10.45 7.00
C GLY A 81 6.93 8.99 7.24
N GLY A 82 7.85 8.15 7.69
CA GLY A 82 7.56 6.75 8.00
C GLY A 82 6.57 6.56 9.17
N MET A 83 6.55 7.48 10.15
CA MET A 83 5.53 7.45 11.20
C MET A 83 4.14 7.82 10.65
N LYS A 84 4.04 8.84 9.80
CA LYS A 84 2.77 9.22 9.14
C LYS A 84 2.22 8.06 8.30
N GLN A 85 3.10 7.38 7.54
CA GLN A 85 2.71 6.22 6.74
C GLN A 85 2.14 5.10 7.62
N ARG A 86 2.79 4.79 8.75
CA ARG A 86 2.29 3.79 9.70
C ARG A 86 0.97 4.21 10.37
N VAL A 87 0.78 5.50 10.63
CA VAL A 87 -0.52 6.01 11.11
C VAL A 87 -1.61 5.81 10.07
N ALA A 88 -1.35 6.09 8.80
CA ALA A 88 -2.30 5.82 7.73
C ALA A 88 -2.65 4.32 7.63
N MET A 89 -1.66 3.44 7.81
CA MET A 89 -1.92 2.00 7.92
C MET A 89 -2.77 1.66 9.15
N ALA A 90 -2.51 2.26 10.31
CA ALA A 90 -3.31 2.05 11.53
C ALA A 90 -4.78 2.47 11.31
N ILE A 91 -5.02 3.57 10.62
CA ILE A 91 -6.38 3.99 10.23
C ILE A 91 -6.98 2.94 9.27
N GLY A 92 -6.24 2.52 8.24
CA GLY A 92 -6.71 1.54 7.26
C GLY A 92 -7.13 0.20 7.88
N ILE A 93 -6.44 -0.26 8.93
CA ILE A 93 -6.75 -1.54 9.58
C ILE A 93 -7.73 -1.42 10.76
N SER A 94 -8.24 -0.23 11.05
CA SER A 94 -9.04 0.05 12.26
C SER A 94 -10.31 -0.81 12.37
N LEU A 95 -10.91 -1.19 11.24
CA LEU A 95 -12.10 -2.03 11.17
C LEU A 95 -11.79 -3.45 10.63
N ARG A 96 -10.52 -3.86 10.61
CA ARG A 96 -10.09 -5.21 10.22
C ARG A 96 -10.54 -5.61 8.81
N PRO A 97 -10.17 -4.85 7.76
CA PRO A 97 -10.59 -5.12 6.39
C PRO A 97 -10.11 -6.49 5.90
N LYS A 98 -10.83 -7.05 4.93
CA LYS A 98 -10.44 -8.28 4.24
C LYS A 98 -9.40 -8.03 3.14
N LEU A 99 -9.41 -6.83 2.56
CA LEU A 99 -8.46 -6.41 1.53
C LEU A 99 -7.85 -5.06 1.88
N ILE A 100 -6.52 -4.99 1.83
CA ILE A 100 -5.76 -3.76 1.98
C ILE A 100 -5.11 -3.44 0.63
N ILE A 101 -5.47 -2.32 0.02
CA ILE A 101 -4.78 -1.78 -1.15
C ILE A 101 -3.73 -0.79 -0.66
N ALA A 102 -2.46 -1.10 -0.88
CA ALA A 102 -1.35 -0.23 -0.55
C ALA A 102 -0.77 0.36 -1.84
N ASP A 103 -1.08 1.62 -2.11
CA ASP A 103 -0.66 2.34 -3.30
C ASP A 103 0.62 3.12 -3.01
N GLU A 104 1.72 2.67 -3.60
CA GLU A 104 3.08 3.19 -3.37
C GLU A 104 3.42 3.48 -1.90
N PRO A 105 3.22 2.53 -0.98
CA PRO A 105 3.31 2.79 0.46
C PRO A 105 4.73 3.16 0.93
N THR A 106 5.72 3.01 0.08
CA THR A 106 7.13 3.28 0.35
C THR A 106 7.66 4.52 -0.37
N SER A 107 6.83 5.19 -1.16
CA SER A 107 7.22 6.39 -1.93
C SER A 107 7.75 7.50 -1.03
N ALA A 108 8.81 8.17 -1.47
CA ALA A 108 9.49 9.26 -0.75
C ALA A 108 10.06 8.89 0.64
N LEU A 109 10.30 7.61 0.89
CA LEU A 109 10.96 7.13 2.11
C LEU A 109 12.36 6.59 1.78
N ASP A 110 13.27 6.66 2.77
CA ASP A 110 14.58 6.01 2.65
C ASP A 110 14.47 4.48 2.69
N VAL A 111 15.48 3.80 2.15
CA VAL A 111 15.49 2.33 1.95
C VAL A 111 15.26 1.57 3.27
N VAL A 112 15.76 2.06 4.39
CA VAL A 112 15.60 1.40 5.70
C VAL A 112 14.14 1.48 6.14
N VAL A 113 13.54 2.66 5.99
CA VAL A 113 12.13 2.89 6.34
C VAL A 113 11.21 2.13 5.39
N GLN A 114 11.52 2.09 4.08
CA GLN A 114 10.77 1.29 3.09
C GLN A 114 10.68 -0.17 3.53
N ARG A 115 11.82 -0.79 3.86
CA ARG A 115 11.85 -2.18 4.34
C ARG A 115 11.02 -2.39 5.60
N GLN A 116 11.07 -1.44 6.54
CA GLN A 116 10.28 -1.50 7.77
C GLN A 116 8.77 -1.41 7.50
N ILE A 117 8.34 -0.59 6.54
CA ILE A 117 6.94 -0.48 6.10
C ILE A 117 6.47 -1.81 5.51
N MET A 118 7.26 -2.40 4.62
CA MET A 118 6.91 -3.69 4.00
C MET A 118 6.82 -4.82 5.04
N GLN A 119 7.76 -4.89 5.98
CA GLN A 119 7.67 -5.83 7.10
C GLN A 119 6.45 -5.60 7.99
N THR A 120 6.01 -4.35 8.12
CA THR A 120 4.79 -4.04 8.87
C THR A 120 3.56 -4.54 8.11
N LEU A 121 3.49 -4.33 6.79
CA LEU A 121 2.41 -4.87 5.94
C LEU A 121 2.33 -6.40 6.03
N GLY A 122 3.45 -7.12 5.94
CA GLY A 122 3.46 -8.58 6.08
C GLY A 122 2.91 -9.06 7.44
N ARG A 123 3.33 -8.42 8.54
CA ARG A 123 2.78 -8.74 9.87
C ARG A 123 1.29 -8.42 10.00
N LEU A 124 0.81 -7.37 9.34
CA LEU A 124 -0.62 -7.05 9.32
C LEU A 124 -1.41 -8.06 8.53
N GLN A 125 -0.88 -8.55 7.40
CA GLN A 125 -1.49 -9.61 6.59
C GLN A 125 -1.72 -10.87 7.44
N GLU A 126 -0.65 -11.37 8.09
CA GLU A 126 -0.74 -12.55 8.95
C GLU A 126 -1.69 -12.34 10.15
N GLY A 127 -1.62 -11.17 10.81
CA GLY A 127 -2.39 -10.88 12.02
C GLY A 127 -3.87 -10.57 11.79
N LEU A 128 -4.27 -10.21 10.56
CA LEU A 128 -5.66 -9.86 10.21
C LEU A 128 -6.33 -10.90 9.33
N ASP A 129 -5.59 -11.88 8.80
CA ASP A 129 -6.06 -12.79 7.75
C ASP A 129 -6.61 -12.02 6.52
N ALA A 130 -5.92 -10.94 6.17
CA ALA A 130 -6.30 -10.04 5.09
C ALA A 130 -5.44 -10.28 3.85
N SER A 131 -6.02 -10.08 2.67
CA SER A 131 -5.25 -9.99 1.43
C SER A 131 -4.65 -8.60 1.28
N ILE A 132 -3.43 -8.51 0.72
CA ILE A 132 -2.80 -7.23 0.40
C ILE A 132 -2.59 -7.13 -1.11
N MET A 133 -3.12 -6.05 -1.70
CA MET A 133 -2.78 -5.63 -3.04
C MET A 133 -1.77 -4.49 -2.95
N LEU A 134 -0.53 -4.78 -3.34
CA LEU A 134 0.55 -3.80 -3.35
C LEU A 134 0.69 -3.21 -4.76
N VAL A 135 0.54 -1.90 -4.88
CA VAL A 135 0.83 -1.17 -6.12
C VAL A 135 2.16 -0.44 -5.95
N GLY A 136 3.06 -0.56 -6.90
CA GLY A 136 4.37 0.07 -6.82
C GLY A 136 5.17 -0.04 -8.11
N HIS A 137 6.28 0.65 -8.17
CA HIS A 137 7.21 0.66 -9.30
C HIS A 137 8.57 -0.01 -8.97
N ASP A 138 8.84 -0.34 -7.72
CA ASP A 138 10.03 -1.08 -7.30
C ASP A 138 9.78 -2.58 -7.34
N MET A 139 10.08 -3.20 -8.48
CA MET A 139 9.88 -4.65 -8.67
C MET A 139 10.71 -5.49 -7.70
N GLY A 140 11.92 -5.05 -7.36
CA GLY A 140 12.79 -5.78 -6.43
C GLY A 140 12.21 -5.81 -5.02
N LEU A 141 11.59 -4.72 -4.59
CA LEU A 141 10.90 -4.64 -3.31
C LEU A 141 9.60 -5.47 -3.33
N VAL A 142 8.78 -5.33 -4.37
CA VAL A 142 7.52 -6.07 -4.52
C VAL A 142 7.78 -7.58 -4.53
N ALA A 143 8.79 -8.04 -5.28
CA ALA A 143 9.13 -9.46 -5.38
C ALA A 143 9.52 -10.13 -4.05
N GLN A 144 9.95 -9.35 -3.06
CA GLN A 144 10.31 -9.89 -1.74
C GLN A 144 9.10 -10.16 -0.85
N PHE A 145 7.93 -9.62 -1.19
CA PHE A 145 6.74 -9.63 -0.31
C PHE A 145 5.48 -10.16 -0.98
N ALA A 146 5.45 -10.22 -2.32
CA ALA A 146 4.28 -10.67 -3.06
C ALA A 146 4.38 -12.15 -3.47
N ASP A 147 3.28 -12.88 -3.44
CA ASP A 147 3.16 -14.23 -3.96
C ASP A 147 2.90 -14.22 -5.47
N THR A 148 2.09 -13.26 -5.90
CA THR A 148 1.69 -13.09 -7.30
C THR A 148 1.96 -11.66 -7.73
N ILE A 149 2.48 -11.48 -8.94
CA ILE A 149 2.73 -10.17 -9.52
C ILE A 149 1.95 -9.98 -10.81
N GLY A 150 1.37 -8.77 -10.96
CA GLY A 150 0.77 -8.31 -12.21
C GLY A 150 1.58 -7.15 -12.78
N VAL A 151 1.99 -7.24 -14.02
CA VAL A 151 2.71 -6.18 -14.73
C VAL A 151 1.73 -5.40 -15.60
N MET A 152 1.73 -4.08 -15.43
CA MET A 152 0.88 -3.18 -16.21
C MET A 152 1.71 -2.35 -17.18
N TYR A 153 1.20 -2.18 -18.39
CA TYR A 153 1.74 -1.27 -19.39
C TYR A 153 0.61 -0.55 -20.12
N ALA A 154 0.75 0.74 -20.31
CA ALA A 154 -0.25 1.58 -20.99
C ALA A 154 -1.70 1.35 -20.53
N GLY A 155 -1.91 1.21 -19.20
CA GLY A 155 -3.23 1.00 -18.59
C GLY A 155 -3.80 -0.41 -18.74
N LYS A 156 -3.06 -1.36 -19.33
CA LYS A 156 -3.47 -2.76 -19.48
C LYS A 156 -2.61 -3.67 -18.62
N LEU A 157 -3.22 -4.70 -18.03
CA LEU A 157 -2.50 -5.80 -17.41
C LEU A 157 -1.93 -6.69 -18.51
N VAL A 158 -0.60 -6.73 -18.66
CA VAL A 158 0.08 -7.42 -19.76
C VAL A 158 0.62 -8.79 -19.37
N GLU A 159 0.89 -8.99 -18.09
CA GLU A 159 1.33 -10.27 -17.56
C GLU A 159 0.91 -10.42 -16.09
N ILE A 160 0.54 -11.63 -15.68
CA ILE A 160 0.23 -11.97 -14.29
C ILE A 160 0.66 -13.41 -14.02
N GLY A 161 1.26 -13.66 -12.87
CA GLY A 161 1.69 -14.98 -12.45
C GLY A 161 2.39 -14.98 -11.10
N PRO A 162 2.76 -16.18 -10.61
CA PRO A 162 3.63 -16.31 -9.45
C PRO A 162 4.91 -15.51 -9.64
N VAL A 163 5.40 -14.86 -8.59
CA VAL A 163 6.60 -14.01 -8.65
C VAL A 163 7.79 -14.79 -9.21
N GLU A 164 8.03 -16.03 -8.75
CA GLU A 164 9.14 -16.84 -9.21
C GLU A 164 9.09 -17.13 -10.72
N GLU A 165 7.91 -17.41 -11.27
CA GLU A 165 7.73 -17.67 -12.70
C GLU A 165 7.94 -16.42 -13.54
N VAL A 166 7.32 -15.28 -13.14
CA VAL A 166 7.43 -14.03 -13.87
C VAL A 166 8.87 -13.50 -13.87
N PHE A 167 9.62 -13.71 -12.79
CA PHE A 167 11.02 -13.28 -12.72
C PHE A 167 11.98 -14.21 -13.45
N SER A 168 11.73 -15.54 -13.47
CA SER A 168 12.62 -16.51 -14.12
C SER A 168 12.36 -16.65 -15.62
N ASP A 169 11.10 -16.60 -16.05
CA ASP A 169 10.69 -16.79 -17.44
C ASP A 169 9.54 -15.86 -17.84
N PRO A 170 9.78 -14.54 -17.84
CA PRO A 170 8.78 -13.56 -18.24
C PRO A 170 8.33 -13.78 -19.68
N LYS A 171 7.03 -13.74 -19.94
CA LYS A 171 6.48 -14.01 -21.27
C LYS A 171 6.34 -12.75 -22.10
N HIS A 172 5.88 -11.65 -21.49
CA HIS A 172 5.66 -10.41 -22.19
C HIS A 172 6.96 -9.64 -22.41
N PRO A 173 7.22 -9.05 -23.61
CA PRO A 173 8.45 -8.29 -23.89
C PRO A 173 8.70 -7.14 -22.91
N CYS A 174 7.66 -6.39 -22.54
CA CYS A 174 7.74 -5.34 -21.54
C CYS A 174 8.26 -5.87 -20.19
N THR A 175 7.75 -7.00 -19.72
CA THR A 175 8.19 -7.64 -18.46
C THR A 175 9.66 -8.06 -18.55
N LYS A 176 10.07 -8.65 -19.68
CA LYS A 176 11.48 -9.04 -19.93
C LYS A 176 12.43 -7.85 -19.79
N LEU A 177 12.10 -6.73 -20.44
CA LEU A 177 12.91 -5.52 -20.38
C LEU A 177 12.90 -4.88 -18.99
N LEU A 178 11.74 -4.88 -18.33
CA LEU A 178 11.60 -4.34 -16.99
C LEU A 178 12.45 -5.12 -15.97
N ILE A 179 12.40 -6.46 -16.01
CA ILE A 179 13.24 -7.33 -15.17
C ILE A 179 14.71 -7.20 -15.55
N GLY A 180 15.01 -7.14 -16.85
CA GLY A 180 16.38 -6.96 -17.35
C GLY A 180 17.01 -5.61 -16.96
N SER A 181 16.19 -4.61 -16.63
CA SER A 181 16.66 -3.31 -16.14
C SER A 181 16.95 -3.27 -14.64
N LEU A 182 16.63 -4.33 -13.90
CA LEU A 182 16.91 -4.39 -12.46
C LEU A 182 18.43 -4.54 -12.21
N PRO A 183 18.98 -3.82 -11.22
CA PRO A 183 20.39 -3.95 -10.87
C PRO A 183 20.69 -5.35 -10.34
N SER A 184 21.60 -6.06 -11.01
CA SER A 184 22.14 -7.32 -10.50
C SER A 184 23.41 -7.07 -9.68
N LEU A 185 23.46 -7.60 -8.46
CA LEU A 185 24.67 -7.57 -7.63
C LEU A 185 25.73 -8.58 -8.09
N GLN A 186 25.34 -9.57 -8.94
CA GLN A 186 26.21 -10.68 -9.33
C GLN A 186 26.92 -10.46 -10.66
N GLU A 187 26.39 -9.63 -11.55
CA GLU A 187 26.97 -9.37 -12.86
C GLU A 187 26.98 -7.86 -13.15
N LYS A 188 28.16 -7.35 -13.56
CA LYS A 188 28.25 -6.01 -14.19
C LYS A 188 27.63 -6.10 -15.60
N ARG A 189 26.31 -5.98 -15.70
CA ARG A 189 25.62 -5.79 -16.98
C ARG A 189 25.51 -4.31 -17.26
N GLU A 190 25.67 -3.94 -18.52
CA GLU A 190 25.28 -2.59 -18.97
C GLU A 190 23.78 -2.41 -18.70
N PHE A 191 23.42 -1.31 -18.08
CA PHE A 191 22.02 -0.95 -17.89
C PHE A 191 21.41 -0.66 -19.26
N LEU A 192 20.68 -1.61 -19.81
CA LEU A 192 19.87 -1.40 -20.99
C LEU A 192 18.54 -0.81 -20.53
N GLY A 193 18.37 0.49 -20.76
CA GLY A 193 17.06 1.12 -20.59
C GLY A 193 16.05 0.52 -21.56
N ILE A 194 14.76 0.62 -21.22
CA ILE A 194 13.69 0.27 -22.17
C ILE A 194 13.73 1.29 -23.31
N PRO A 195 13.98 0.87 -24.56
CA PRO A 195 14.02 1.81 -25.69
C PRO A 195 12.63 2.36 -25.99
N GLY A 196 12.59 3.55 -26.62
CA GLY A 196 11.35 4.20 -27.03
C GLY A 196 10.73 5.09 -25.95
N LEU A 197 9.58 5.64 -26.26
CA LEU A 197 8.76 6.43 -25.34
C LEU A 197 7.44 5.69 -25.07
N PRO A 198 6.89 5.78 -23.85
CA PRO A 198 5.59 5.18 -23.58
C PRO A 198 4.53 5.80 -24.52
N PRO A 199 3.57 5.01 -25.03
CA PRO A 199 2.54 5.49 -25.93
C PRO A 199 1.66 6.53 -25.23
N GLN A 200 1.12 7.46 -26.03
CA GLN A 200 0.13 8.38 -25.51
C GLN A 200 -1.17 7.63 -25.21
N LEU A 201 -1.60 7.65 -23.93
CA LEU A 201 -2.77 6.88 -23.47
C LEU A 201 -4.09 7.29 -24.17
N ILE A 202 -4.13 8.49 -24.77
CA ILE A 202 -5.30 9.00 -25.52
C ILE A 202 -5.41 8.34 -26.91
N PHE A 203 -4.28 7.90 -27.49
CA PHE A 203 -4.19 7.30 -28.80
C PHE A 203 -3.44 5.97 -28.72
N LEU A 204 -4.05 4.98 -28.06
CA LEU A 204 -3.45 3.65 -28.00
C LEU A 204 -3.56 2.97 -29.37
N PRO A 205 -2.51 2.27 -29.85
CA PRO A 205 -2.55 1.51 -31.07
C PRO A 205 -3.56 0.35 -30.98
N GLU A 206 -4.09 -0.05 -32.15
CA GLU A 206 -4.82 -1.32 -32.25
C GLU A 206 -3.79 -2.46 -32.13
N GLY A 207 -3.85 -3.23 -31.06
CA GLY A 207 -2.92 -4.33 -30.80
C GLY A 207 -2.12 -4.15 -29.51
N CYS A 208 -0.90 -4.66 -29.51
CA CYS A 208 0.00 -4.55 -28.36
C CYS A 208 0.64 -3.15 -28.33
N ALA A 209 0.37 -2.40 -27.28
CA ALA A 209 0.96 -1.06 -27.10
C ALA A 209 2.50 -1.05 -26.94
N PHE A 210 3.13 -2.24 -26.92
CA PHE A 210 4.57 -2.45 -26.75
C PHE A 210 5.22 -3.02 -28.05
N GLU A 211 4.54 -2.92 -29.18
CA GLU A 211 4.97 -3.57 -30.43
C GLU A 211 6.04 -2.75 -31.21
N ASP A 212 6.32 -1.47 -30.88
CA ASP A 212 7.25 -0.58 -31.58
C ASP A 212 8.68 -0.62 -31.02
#